data_88783c088b978fbf17e9d357670edbb6
#
_entry.id   88783c088b978fbf17e9d357670edbb6
#
_cell.length_a   1.000
_cell.length_b   1.000
_cell.length_c   1.000
_cell.angle_alpha   90.00
_cell.angle_beta   90.00
_cell.angle_gamma   90.00
#
_symmetry.space_group_name_H-M   'P 1'
#
loop_
_entity.id
_entity.type
_entity.pdbx_description
1 polymer ?
#
loop_
_entity_poly.entity_id
_entity_poly.type
_entity_poly.pdbx_seq_one_letter_code
_entity_poly.pdbx_strand_id
1 'polypeptide(L)'
;MEAKADQISAALGRKTKDLFNIEQDRTPLSAKTVAEYHRFIHTVMQQAEDELLIPYNPAAKASAPKVGKSKPDFYEPDTVAAILDAAEQEPIKWKTMLHLFLITGRRREDICGLKWEKIDFENHIVCIDTSLLYLPKLGIYESTTKTENTTFLPLPEETMQLLREYRAWYNELRLKNGDRWQDSGFLFVKNNGAPIHPDSFAG
;
A
#
# COMPACT_ATOMS: atom_id res chain seq x y z
N MET A 1 6.98 -19.45 -2.59
CA MET A 1 6.40 -20.79 -2.30
C MET A 1 7.46 -21.87 -2.20
N GLU A 2 8.44 -21.95 -3.08
CA GLU A 2 9.52 -22.96 -3.07
C GLU A 2 10.28 -23.05 -1.73
N ALA A 3 10.72 -21.93 -1.16
CA ALA A 3 11.46 -21.94 0.12
C ALA A 3 10.69 -22.56 1.30
N LYS A 4 9.36 -22.45 1.34
CA LYS A 4 8.53 -23.11 2.36
C LYS A 4 8.35 -24.60 2.08
N ALA A 5 8.24 -24.99 0.82
CA ALA A 5 8.17 -26.37 0.41
C ALA A 5 9.47 -27.12 0.75
N ASP A 6 10.62 -26.49 0.53
CA ASP A 6 11.93 -27.04 0.89
C ASP A 6 12.12 -27.18 2.39
N GLN A 7 11.66 -26.21 3.20
CA GLN A 7 11.70 -26.32 4.67
C GLN A 7 10.84 -27.48 5.20
N ILE A 8 9.63 -27.66 4.66
CA ILE A 8 8.75 -28.78 5.04
C ILE A 8 9.37 -30.12 4.61
N SER A 9 9.93 -30.17 3.41
CA SER A 9 10.57 -31.37 2.88
C SER A 9 11.78 -31.78 3.70
N ALA A 10 12.61 -30.82 4.11
CA ALA A 10 13.74 -31.05 4.99
C ALA A 10 13.30 -31.57 6.38
N ALA A 11 12.24 -30.99 6.95
CA ALA A 11 11.67 -31.42 8.24
C ALA A 11 11.10 -32.85 8.20
N LEU A 12 10.60 -33.30 7.05
CA LEU A 12 10.04 -34.63 6.84
C LEU A 12 11.05 -35.63 6.31
N GLY A 13 12.30 -35.23 6.06
CA GLY A 13 13.36 -36.11 5.50
C GLY A 13 13.05 -36.62 4.09
N ARG A 14 12.21 -35.89 3.32
CA ARG A 14 11.78 -36.25 1.96
C ARG A 14 12.22 -35.22 0.96
N LYS A 15 12.33 -35.60 -0.32
CA LYS A 15 12.62 -34.65 -1.40
C LYS A 15 11.40 -33.82 -1.70
N THR A 16 11.57 -32.52 -1.94
CA THR A 16 10.50 -31.56 -2.25
C THR A 16 9.63 -32.04 -3.40
N LYS A 17 10.21 -32.59 -4.45
CA LYS A 17 9.50 -33.14 -5.61
C LYS A 17 8.60 -34.35 -5.32
N ASP A 18 8.83 -35.05 -4.21
CA ASP A 18 8.06 -36.24 -3.82
C ASP A 18 6.84 -35.85 -2.96
N LEU A 19 6.84 -34.64 -2.41
CA LEU A 19 5.78 -34.10 -1.54
C LEU A 19 4.94 -33.02 -2.22
N PHE A 20 5.53 -32.29 -3.15
CA PHE A 20 4.89 -31.13 -3.79
C PHE A 20 5.03 -31.21 -5.31
N ASN A 21 3.94 -31.01 -6.01
CA ASN A 21 3.97 -30.76 -7.45
C ASN A 21 4.24 -29.24 -7.65
N ILE A 22 5.52 -28.87 -7.82
CA ILE A 22 5.90 -27.49 -8.07
C ILE A 22 5.73 -27.21 -9.56
N GLU A 23 4.59 -26.68 -9.94
CA GLU A 23 4.41 -26.11 -11.27
C GLU A 23 5.22 -24.82 -11.36
N GLN A 24 6.28 -24.84 -12.14
CA GLN A 24 6.97 -23.59 -12.50
C GLN A 24 6.04 -22.78 -13.39
N ASP A 25 5.66 -21.60 -12.90
CA ASP A 25 4.99 -20.63 -13.75
C ASP A 25 5.95 -20.21 -14.87
N ARG A 26 5.72 -20.75 -16.06
CA ARG A 26 6.48 -20.43 -17.28
C ARG A 26 5.80 -19.37 -18.12
N THR A 27 4.83 -18.66 -17.56
CA THR A 27 4.17 -17.55 -18.25
C THR A 27 5.22 -16.51 -18.63
N PRO A 28 5.33 -16.14 -19.90
CA PRO A 28 6.29 -15.13 -20.32
C PRO A 28 6.04 -13.80 -19.60
N LEU A 29 7.11 -13.14 -19.20
CA LEU A 29 7.01 -11.82 -18.60
C LEU A 29 6.35 -10.84 -19.57
N SER A 30 5.55 -9.91 -19.03
CA SER A 30 4.96 -8.86 -19.86
C SER A 30 6.04 -7.98 -20.51
N ALA A 31 5.77 -7.45 -21.69
CA ALA A 31 6.68 -6.51 -22.37
C ALA A 31 7.06 -5.33 -21.45
N LYS A 32 6.14 -4.87 -20.61
CA LYS A 32 6.39 -3.82 -19.62
C LYS A 32 7.43 -4.27 -18.58
N THR A 33 7.28 -5.46 -18.03
CA THR A 33 8.22 -6.03 -17.03
C THR A 33 9.62 -6.20 -17.64
N VAL A 34 9.70 -6.71 -18.87
CA VAL A 34 10.98 -6.86 -19.59
C VAL A 34 11.62 -5.49 -19.86
N ALA A 35 10.84 -4.47 -20.24
CA ALA A 35 11.34 -3.12 -20.43
C ALA A 35 11.87 -2.50 -19.12
N GLU A 36 11.25 -2.76 -17.96
CA GLU A 36 11.74 -2.29 -16.67
C GLU A 36 13.07 -2.98 -16.29
N TYR A 37 13.20 -4.29 -16.49
CA TYR A 37 14.47 -4.98 -16.28
C TYR A 37 15.57 -4.45 -17.21
N HIS A 38 15.25 -4.21 -18.48
CA HIS A 38 16.18 -3.62 -19.42
C HIS A 38 16.66 -2.24 -18.93
N ARG A 39 15.74 -1.37 -18.49
CA ARG A 39 16.06 -0.05 -17.95
C ARG A 39 16.98 -0.15 -16.74
N PHE A 40 16.65 -1.04 -15.79
CA PHE A 40 17.47 -1.25 -14.60
C PHE A 40 18.89 -1.70 -14.96
N ILE A 41 19.03 -2.72 -15.80
CA ILE A 41 20.34 -3.23 -16.25
C ILE A 41 21.13 -2.14 -16.98
N HIS A 42 20.47 -1.43 -17.91
CA HIS A 42 21.11 -0.32 -18.65
C HIS A 42 21.64 0.76 -17.68
N THR A 43 20.86 1.16 -16.68
CA THR A 43 21.28 2.18 -15.71
C THR A 43 22.47 1.72 -14.89
N VAL A 44 22.46 0.48 -14.39
CA VAL A 44 23.60 -0.07 -13.61
C VAL A 44 24.85 -0.17 -14.45
N MET A 45 24.74 -0.63 -15.72
CA MET A 45 25.90 -0.74 -16.62
C MET A 45 26.40 0.64 -17.06
N GLN A 46 25.51 1.64 -17.18
CA GLN A 46 25.91 3.00 -17.49
C GLN A 46 26.74 3.60 -16.33
N GLN A 47 26.28 3.40 -15.09
CA GLN A 47 27.04 3.83 -13.93
C GLN A 47 28.42 3.16 -13.86
N ALA A 48 28.52 1.87 -14.18
CA ALA A 48 29.79 1.16 -14.21
C ALA A 48 30.73 1.68 -15.32
N GLU A 49 30.21 2.09 -16.48
CA GLU A 49 30.97 2.75 -17.54
C GLU A 49 31.44 4.14 -17.10
N ASP A 50 30.57 4.96 -16.51
CA ASP A 50 30.88 6.30 -16.00
C ASP A 50 31.95 6.27 -14.91
N GLU A 51 31.96 5.22 -14.09
CA GLU A 51 32.98 4.95 -13.05
C GLU A 51 34.26 4.26 -13.60
N LEU A 52 34.36 4.05 -14.92
CA LEU A 52 35.47 3.38 -15.60
C LEU A 52 35.71 1.92 -15.14
N LEU A 53 34.70 1.26 -14.57
CA LEU A 53 34.76 -0.15 -14.19
C LEU A 53 34.64 -1.09 -15.38
N ILE A 54 33.97 -0.64 -16.44
CA ILE A 54 33.84 -1.33 -17.71
C ILE A 54 34.11 -0.35 -18.87
N PRO A 55 34.63 -0.82 -20.00
CA PRO A 55 35.00 0.04 -21.12
C PRO A 55 33.80 0.57 -21.92
N TYR A 56 32.64 -0.06 -21.84
CA TYR A 56 31.39 0.35 -22.48
C TYR A 56 30.21 -0.35 -21.85
N ASN A 57 29.00 0.25 -21.98
CA ASN A 57 27.75 -0.35 -21.52
C ASN A 57 27.25 -1.43 -22.49
N PRO A 58 27.30 -2.73 -22.16
CA PRO A 58 26.85 -3.80 -23.03
C PRO A 58 25.34 -3.78 -23.32
N ALA A 59 24.55 -3.18 -22.41
CA ALA A 59 23.10 -3.05 -22.56
C ALA A 59 22.69 -1.90 -23.50
N ALA A 60 23.60 -0.99 -23.87
CA ALA A 60 23.28 0.18 -24.70
C ALA A 60 22.76 -0.18 -26.11
N LYS A 61 23.22 -1.32 -26.67
CA LYS A 61 22.78 -1.79 -27.97
C LYS A 61 21.57 -2.73 -27.94
N ALA A 62 21.14 -3.15 -26.76
CA ALA A 62 19.96 -3.99 -26.62
C ALA A 62 18.68 -3.16 -26.77
N SER A 63 17.72 -3.65 -27.55
CA SER A 63 16.43 -2.99 -27.72
C SER A 63 15.42 -3.51 -26.74
N ALA A 64 14.87 -2.62 -25.93
CA ALA A 64 13.73 -2.96 -25.08
C ALA A 64 12.49 -3.30 -25.93
N PRO A 65 11.63 -4.22 -25.47
CA PRO A 65 10.38 -4.50 -26.17
C PRO A 65 9.49 -3.26 -26.20
N LYS A 66 8.73 -3.09 -27.28
CA LYS A 66 7.75 -2.02 -27.39
C LYS A 66 6.60 -2.28 -26.39
N VAL A 67 6.39 -1.36 -25.48
CA VAL A 67 5.26 -1.38 -24.54
C VAL A 67 4.10 -0.63 -25.16
N GLY A 68 2.97 -1.30 -25.37
CA GLY A 68 1.74 -0.66 -25.83
C GLY A 68 1.26 0.37 -24.80
N LYS A 69 0.64 1.45 -25.27
CA LYS A 69 -0.04 2.40 -24.37
C LYS A 69 -1.25 1.69 -23.75
N SER A 70 -1.23 1.47 -22.46
CA SER A 70 -2.43 1.07 -21.69
C SER A 70 -3.32 2.30 -21.55
N LYS A 71 -4.61 2.16 -21.85
CA LYS A 71 -5.58 3.16 -21.42
C LYS A 71 -5.74 3.01 -19.90
N PRO A 72 -5.74 4.12 -19.14
CA PRO A 72 -6.09 4.04 -17.72
C PRO A 72 -7.52 3.51 -17.61
N ASP A 73 -7.71 2.56 -16.72
CA ASP A 73 -9.03 2.06 -16.33
C ASP A 73 -9.54 2.93 -15.18
N PHE A 74 -10.79 3.34 -15.23
CA PHE A 74 -11.44 4.15 -14.21
C PHE A 74 -12.89 3.69 -14.03
N TYR A 75 -13.40 3.88 -12.83
CA TYR A 75 -14.79 3.53 -12.55
C TYR A 75 -15.72 4.65 -13.01
N GLU A 76 -16.78 4.25 -13.70
CA GLU A 76 -17.88 5.16 -14.03
C GLU A 76 -18.65 5.59 -12.76
N PRO A 77 -19.32 6.76 -12.76
CA PRO A 77 -20.04 7.27 -11.59
C PRO A 77 -21.01 6.27 -10.96
N ASP A 78 -21.75 5.51 -11.78
CA ASP A 78 -22.69 4.49 -11.31
C ASP A 78 -21.98 3.35 -10.56
N THR A 79 -20.79 2.97 -11.02
CA THR A 79 -19.97 1.96 -10.34
C THR A 79 -19.47 2.49 -9.00
N VAL A 80 -19.06 3.76 -8.95
CA VAL A 80 -18.63 4.41 -7.69
C VAL A 80 -19.78 4.48 -6.70
N ALA A 81 -20.99 4.83 -7.16
CA ALA A 81 -22.19 4.84 -6.33
C ALA A 81 -22.49 3.44 -5.76
N ALA A 82 -22.44 2.39 -6.60
CA ALA A 82 -22.64 1.02 -6.14
C ALA A 82 -21.57 0.56 -5.12
N ILE A 83 -20.32 1.00 -5.27
CA ILE A 83 -19.25 0.72 -4.29
C ILE A 83 -19.56 1.40 -2.95
N LEU A 84 -20.01 2.66 -2.98
CA LEU A 84 -20.38 3.39 -1.77
C LEU A 84 -21.58 2.76 -1.07
N ASP A 85 -22.62 2.35 -1.82
CA ASP A 85 -23.79 1.66 -1.28
C ASP A 85 -23.40 0.33 -0.63
N ALA A 86 -22.52 -0.43 -1.25
CA ALA A 86 -21.99 -1.66 -0.65
C ALA A 86 -21.21 -1.39 0.64
N ALA A 87 -20.44 -0.30 0.69
CA ALA A 87 -19.67 0.11 1.85
C ALA A 87 -20.53 0.47 3.06
N GLU A 88 -21.81 0.83 2.88
CA GLU A 88 -22.74 1.09 3.98
C GLU A 88 -22.97 -0.14 4.88
N GLN A 89 -22.77 -1.34 4.36
CA GLN A 89 -22.93 -2.61 5.11
C GLN A 89 -21.64 -3.02 5.83
N GLU A 90 -20.54 -2.32 5.57
CA GLU A 90 -19.24 -2.65 6.16
C GLU A 90 -19.07 -2.02 7.55
N PRO A 91 -18.21 -2.60 8.42
CA PRO A 91 -17.84 -1.96 9.68
C PRO A 91 -17.35 -0.54 9.45
N ILE A 92 -17.74 0.38 10.34
CA ILE A 92 -17.49 1.83 10.19
C ILE A 92 -16.03 2.18 9.86
N LYS A 93 -15.07 1.39 10.36
CA LYS A 93 -13.65 1.56 10.05
C LYS A 93 -13.37 1.42 8.55
N TRP A 94 -13.89 0.37 7.93
CA TRP A 94 -13.66 0.08 6.51
C TRP A 94 -14.46 1.01 5.60
N LYS A 95 -15.70 1.31 5.99
CA LYS A 95 -16.52 2.32 5.34
C LYS A 95 -15.78 3.67 5.29
N THR A 96 -15.30 4.15 6.43
CA THR A 96 -14.57 5.42 6.53
C THR A 96 -13.29 5.41 5.69
N MET A 97 -12.54 4.31 5.74
CA MET A 97 -11.31 4.16 4.95
C MET A 97 -11.60 4.22 3.45
N LEU A 98 -12.62 3.51 2.98
CA LEU A 98 -13.02 3.52 1.57
C LEU A 98 -13.49 4.91 1.11
N HIS A 99 -14.31 5.59 1.91
CA HIS A 99 -14.71 6.96 1.63
C HIS A 99 -13.50 7.90 1.47
N LEU A 100 -12.52 7.81 2.36
CA LEU A 100 -11.31 8.63 2.26
C LEU A 100 -10.50 8.29 1.01
N PHE A 101 -10.39 7.02 0.61
CA PHE A 101 -9.75 6.65 -0.65
C PHE A 101 -10.42 7.31 -1.85
N LEU A 102 -11.75 7.20 -1.94
CA LEU A 102 -12.51 7.73 -3.08
C LEU A 102 -12.45 9.26 -3.16
N ILE A 103 -12.60 9.95 -2.01
CA ILE A 103 -12.62 11.40 -1.95
C ILE A 103 -11.24 12.02 -2.19
N THR A 104 -10.19 11.40 -1.64
CA THR A 104 -8.85 12.01 -1.68
C THR A 104 -7.99 11.53 -2.84
N GLY A 105 -8.29 10.37 -3.43
CA GLY A 105 -7.45 9.72 -4.44
C GLY A 105 -6.02 9.43 -3.98
N ARG A 106 -5.79 9.35 -2.67
CA ARG A 106 -4.46 9.15 -2.10
C ARG A 106 -4.03 7.70 -2.11
N ARG A 107 -2.71 7.50 -2.00
CA ARG A 107 -2.15 6.15 -1.90
C ARG A 107 -2.59 5.49 -0.59
N ARG A 108 -2.64 4.19 -0.60
CA ARG A 108 -3.01 3.38 0.55
C ARG A 108 -2.14 3.70 1.78
N GLU A 109 -0.85 3.81 1.58
CA GLU A 109 0.12 4.15 2.61
C GLU A 109 -0.16 5.52 3.24
N ASP A 110 -0.62 6.49 2.46
CA ASP A 110 -0.96 7.84 2.92
C ASP A 110 -2.23 7.82 3.78
N ILE A 111 -3.26 7.09 3.36
CA ILE A 111 -4.51 6.94 4.13
C ILE A 111 -4.26 6.15 5.43
N CYS A 112 -3.45 5.08 5.38
CA CYS A 112 -3.06 4.35 6.60
C CYS A 112 -2.20 5.19 7.56
N GLY A 113 -1.45 6.16 7.02
CA GLY A 113 -0.61 7.08 7.77
C GLY A 113 -1.33 8.28 8.38
N LEU A 114 -2.63 8.45 8.11
CA LEU A 114 -3.41 9.56 8.68
C LEU A 114 -3.49 9.49 10.20
N LYS A 115 -3.35 10.67 10.84
CA LYS A 115 -3.48 10.84 12.29
C LYS A 115 -4.65 11.74 12.63
N TRP A 116 -5.26 11.52 13.79
CA TRP A 116 -6.38 12.34 14.27
C TRP A 116 -6.04 13.82 14.41
N GLU A 117 -4.80 14.15 14.79
CA GLU A 117 -4.31 15.53 14.92
C GLU A 117 -4.20 16.28 13.59
N LYS A 118 -4.25 15.55 12.46
CA LYS A 118 -4.15 16.08 11.10
C LYS A 118 -5.51 16.37 10.46
N ILE A 119 -6.60 16.20 11.22
CA ILE A 119 -7.97 16.49 10.77
C ILE A 119 -8.46 17.75 11.47
N ASP A 120 -8.64 18.79 10.68
CA ASP A 120 -9.29 20.03 11.13
C ASP A 120 -10.80 19.91 10.93
N PHE A 121 -11.51 19.65 12.01
CA PHE A 121 -12.97 19.49 12.00
C PHE A 121 -13.73 20.83 11.89
N GLU A 122 -13.08 21.96 12.13
CA GLU A 122 -13.68 23.30 12.03
C GLU A 122 -13.62 23.80 10.59
N ASN A 123 -12.48 23.64 9.94
CA ASN A 123 -12.25 24.10 8.58
C ASN A 123 -12.48 23.02 7.52
N HIS A 124 -12.86 21.80 7.93
CA HIS A 124 -13.09 20.63 7.05
C HIS A 124 -11.86 20.30 6.19
N ILE A 125 -10.68 20.32 6.78
CA ILE A 125 -9.42 20.05 6.08
C ILE A 125 -8.73 18.82 6.68
N VAL A 126 -8.20 17.97 5.82
CA VAL A 126 -7.25 16.94 6.20
C VAL A 126 -5.86 17.30 5.69
N CYS A 127 -4.86 17.19 6.56
CA CYS A 127 -3.45 17.34 6.21
C CYS A 127 -2.81 15.96 6.04
N ILE A 128 -2.26 15.68 4.87
CA ILE A 128 -1.58 14.42 4.55
C ILE A 128 -0.09 14.72 4.38
N ASP A 129 0.70 14.34 5.37
CA ASP A 129 2.14 14.56 5.45
C ASP A 129 2.93 13.31 5.86
N THR A 130 2.23 12.22 6.14
CA THR A 130 2.82 10.98 6.64
C THR A 130 2.26 9.79 5.87
N SER A 131 3.14 8.86 5.50
CA SER A 131 2.77 7.57 4.91
C SER A 131 3.18 6.44 5.85
N LEU A 132 2.35 5.42 6.00
CA LEU A 132 2.64 4.23 6.79
C LEU A 132 3.12 3.12 5.86
N LEU A 133 4.38 2.71 6.03
CA LEU A 133 5.04 1.73 5.19
C LEU A 133 5.33 0.44 5.97
N TYR A 134 5.54 -0.65 5.24
CA TYR A 134 5.97 -1.92 5.80
C TYR A 134 7.19 -2.48 5.07
N LEU A 135 8.19 -2.87 5.83
CA LEU A 135 9.33 -3.65 5.35
C LEU A 135 9.50 -4.92 6.20
N PRO A 136 9.73 -6.11 5.59
CA PRO A 136 9.78 -7.39 6.32
C PRO A 136 10.76 -7.44 7.49
N LYS A 137 11.87 -6.68 7.42
CA LYS A 137 12.90 -6.65 8.47
C LYS A 137 12.69 -5.54 9.50
N LEU A 138 11.95 -4.49 9.15
CA LEU A 138 11.75 -3.30 9.99
C LEU A 138 10.35 -3.27 10.60
N GLY A 139 9.39 -4.00 10.02
CA GLY A 139 7.99 -3.92 10.38
C GLY A 139 7.28 -2.70 9.79
N ILE A 140 6.24 -2.23 10.48
CA ILE A 140 5.50 -1.02 10.12
C ILE A 140 6.28 0.20 10.62
N TYR A 141 6.49 1.18 9.76
CA TYR A 141 7.17 2.43 10.11
C TYR A 141 6.56 3.63 9.38
N GLU A 142 6.72 4.79 10.00
CA GLU A 142 6.30 6.05 9.41
C GLU A 142 7.37 6.55 8.44
N SER A 143 6.93 6.97 7.27
CA SER A 143 7.73 7.76 6.35
C SER A 143 7.08 9.13 6.24
N THR A 144 7.78 10.16 6.69
CA THR A 144 7.35 11.52 6.42
C THR A 144 7.52 11.79 4.94
N THR A 145 6.47 12.20 4.25
CA THR A 145 6.64 12.81 2.94
C THR A 145 7.51 14.03 3.16
N LYS A 146 8.71 14.03 2.53
CA LYS A 146 9.61 15.20 2.60
C LYS A 146 8.77 16.45 2.39
N THR A 147 9.11 17.53 3.07
CA THR A 147 8.41 18.82 3.20
C THR A 147 7.76 19.37 1.92
N GLU A 148 8.13 18.87 0.76
CA GLU A 148 7.59 19.26 -0.56
C GLU A 148 6.25 18.59 -0.92
N ASN A 149 5.78 17.59 -0.16
CA ASN A 149 4.59 16.80 -0.49
C ASN A 149 3.46 16.84 0.55
N THR A 150 3.53 17.76 1.52
CA THR A 150 2.38 17.99 2.43
C THR A 150 1.18 18.47 1.62
N THR A 151 0.07 17.78 1.76
CA THR A 151 -1.15 18.14 1.02
C THR A 151 -2.27 18.44 1.99
N PHE A 152 -2.93 19.58 1.80
CA PHE A 152 -4.15 19.97 2.49
C PHE A 152 -5.32 19.75 1.53
N LEU A 153 -6.30 18.96 1.94
CA LEU A 153 -7.46 18.63 1.13
C LEU A 153 -8.73 19.01 1.89
N PRO A 154 -9.60 19.82 1.29
CA PRO A 154 -10.93 20.04 1.84
C PRO A 154 -11.76 18.75 1.73
N LEU A 155 -12.50 18.43 2.77
CA LEU A 155 -13.41 17.30 2.81
C LEU A 155 -14.86 17.77 2.82
N PRO A 156 -15.78 17.09 2.11
CA PRO A 156 -17.21 17.35 2.19
C PRO A 156 -17.76 17.14 3.60
N GLU A 157 -18.87 17.82 3.94
CA GLU A 157 -19.51 17.70 5.25
C GLU A 157 -19.92 16.26 5.57
N GLU A 158 -20.40 15.50 4.58
CA GLU A 158 -20.79 14.10 4.74
C GLU A 158 -19.58 13.24 5.20
N THR A 159 -18.40 13.51 4.63
CA THR A 159 -17.16 12.80 5.03
C THR A 159 -16.74 13.23 6.43
N MET A 160 -16.89 14.51 6.80
CA MET A 160 -16.59 14.99 8.15
C MET A 160 -17.56 14.40 9.17
N GLN A 161 -18.83 14.24 8.84
CA GLN A 161 -19.81 13.58 9.68
C GLN A 161 -19.43 12.10 9.91
N LEU A 162 -19.07 11.37 8.85
CA LEU A 162 -18.59 9.98 8.94
C LEU A 162 -17.34 9.88 9.83
N LEU A 163 -16.42 10.84 9.73
CA LEU A 163 -15.23 10.91 10.60
C LEU A 163 -15.58 11.14 12.07
N ARG A 164 -16.62 11.94 12.39
CA ARG A 164 -17.11 12.14 13.76
C ARG A 164 -17.71 10.84 14.32
N GLU A 165 -18.51 10.13 13.52
CA GLU A 165 -19.07 8.83 13.89
C GLU A 165 -17.98 7.79 14.13
N TYR A 166 -17.00 7.75 13.22
CA TYR A 166 -15.86 6.87 13.35
C TYR A 166 -15.03 7.20 14.61
N ARG A 167 -14.85 8.48 14.94
CA ARG A 167 -14.17 8.90 16.17
C ARG A 167 -14.89 8.45 17.43
N ALA A 168 -16.23 8.47 17.44
CA ALA A 168 -17.02 7.94 18.54
C ALA A 168 -16.76 6.44 18.75
N TRP A 169 -16.84 5.65 17.65
CA TRP A 169 -16.51 4.23 17.68
C TRP A 169 -15.06 3.95 18.12
N TYR A 170 -14.10 4.74 17.63
CA TYR A 170 -12.69 4.65 18.01
C TYR A 170 -12.50 4.87 19.51
N ASN A 171 -13.14 5.87 20.08
CA ASN A 171 -13.09 6.18 21.51
C ASN A 171 -13.72 5.06 22.36
N GLU A 172 -14.83 4.47 21.93
CA GLU A 172 -15.40 3.30 22.58
C GLU A 172 -14.46 2.10 22.58
N LEU A 173 -13.81 1.84 21.43
CA LEU A 173 -12.83 0.78 21.29
C LEU A 173 -11.63 1.00 22.23
N ARG A 174 -11.15 2.24 22.32
CA ARG A 174 -10.09 2.66 23.25
C ARG A 174 -10.48 2.40 24.71
N LEU A 175 -11.68 2.82 25.11
CA LEU A 175 -12.20 2.60 26.46
C LEU A 175 -12.33 1.10 26.80
N LYS A 176 -12.84 0.29 25.88
CA LYS A 176 -12.96 -1.17 26.04
C LYS A 176 -11.61 -1.86 26.25
N ASN A 177 -10.53 -1.33 25.65
CA ASN A 177 -9.19 -1.90 25.80
C ASN A 177 -8.46 -1.44 27.07
N GLY A 178 -8.82 -0.27 27.64
CA GLY A 178 -8.18 0.28 28.83
C GLY A 178 -6.65 0.29 28.73
N ASP A 179 -5.97 -0.26 29.72
CA ASP A 179 -4.49 -0.27 29.78
C ASP A 179 -3.80 -1.05 28.66
N ARG A 180 -4.54 -1.88 27.93
CA ARG A 180 -4.00 -2.60 26.76
C ARG A 180 -3.98 -1.79 25.48
N TRP A 181 -4.55 -0.58 25.53
CA TRP A 181 -4.57 0.31 24.38
C TRP A 181 -3.20 0.89 24.07
N GLN A 182 -2.79 0.81 22.82
CA GLN A 182 -1.59 1.45 22.29
C GLN A 182 -1.99 2.76 21.61
N ASP A 183 -1.71 3.89 22.27
CA ASP A 183 -2.07 5.21 21.74
C ASP A 183 -1.08 5.64 20.66
N SER A 184 -1.32 5.19 19.44
CA SER A 184 -0.47 5.47 18.29
C SER A 184 -0.82 6.78 17.57
N GLY A 185 -1.97 7.39 17.89
CA GLY A 185 -2.46 8.62 17.25
C GLY A 185 -2.98 8.44 15.82
N PHE A 186 -2.80 7.27 15.20
CA PHE A 186 -3.30 7.02 13.84
C PHE A 186 -4.83 6.95 13.80
N LEU A 187 -5.37 7.38 12.66
CA LEU A 187 -6.79 7.27 12.37
C LEU A 187 -7.20 5.80 12.26
N PHE A 188 -6.45 5.00 11.52
CA PHE A 188 -6.74 3.59 11.28
C PHE A 188 -5.81 2.70 12.09
N VAL A 189 -6.40 1.94 13.01
CA VAL A 189 -5.67 1.10 13.97
C VAL A 189 -6.23 -0.31 14.03
N LYS A 190 -5.43 -1.22 14.59
CA LYS A 190 -5.87 -2.55 15.02
C LYS A 190 -6.78 -2.42 16.25
N ASN A 191 -7.42 -3.52 16.65
CA ASN A 191 -8.33 -3.52 17.81
C ASN A 191 -7.67 -3.12 19.14
N ASN A 192 -6.34 -3.17 19.22
CA ASN A 192 -5.56 -2.75 20.39
C ASN A 192 -4.92 -1.36 20.26
N GLY A 193 -5.28 -0.58 19.24
CA GLY A 193 -4.73 0.77 19.01
C GLY A 193 -3.40 0.83 18.28
N ALA A 194 -2.75 -0.31 18.01
CA ALA A 194 -1.53 -0.34 17.20
C ALA A 194 -1.84 0.04 15.73
N PRO A 195 -0.86 0.60 14.99
CA PRO A 195 -1.03 0.95 13.59
C PRO A 195 -1.53 -0.24 12.75
N ILE A 196 -2.44 0.02 11.82
CA ILE A 196 -2.91 -0.98 10.87
C ILE A 196 -1.79 -1.34 9.87
N HIS A 197 -1.75 -2.59 9.44
CA HIS A 197 -0.83 -2.94 8.35
C HIS A 197 -1.36 -2.36 7.03
N PRO A 198 -0.53 -1.71 6.19
CA PRO A 198 -1.00 -1.10 4.95
C PRO A 198 -1.73 -2.09 4.02
N ASP A 199 -1.35 -3.37 4.02
CA ASP A 199 -2.00 -4.40 3.21
C ASP A 199 -3.32 -4.93 3.78
N SER A 200 -3.72 -4.52 4.99
CA SER A 200 -4.95 -5.03 5.63
C SER A 200 -6.24 -4.68 4.88
N PHE A 201 -6.19 -3.70 3.96
CA PHE A 201 -7.32 -3.30 3.12
C PHE A 201 -7.37 -4.08 1.80
N ALA A 202 -6.27 -4.73 1.40
CA ALA A 202 -6.14 -5.40 0.09
C ALA A 202 -6.25 -6.93 0.18
N GLY A 203 -6.52 -7.48 1.39
CA GLY A 203 -6.57 -8.92 1.67
C GLY A 203 -7.95 -9.47 1.78
#